data_7f8ff29e148d6be48b9e7a4ccc292ca7
#
_entry.id   7f8ff29e148d6be48b9e7a4ccc292ca7
#
_cell.length_a   1.000
_cell.length_b   1.000
_cell.length_c   1.000
_cell.angle_alpha   90.00
_cell.angle_beta   90.00
_cell.angle_gamma   90.00
#
_symmetry.space_group_name_H-M   'P 1'
#
loop_
_entity.id
_entity.type
_entity.pdbx_description
1 polymer ?
#
loop_
_entity_poly.entity_id
_entity_poly.type
_entity_poly.pdbx_seq_one_letter_code
_entity_poly.pdbx_strand_id
1 'polypeptide(L)'
;SLGNDIVIKPGAVNWMTAGKGVVHSERTPDYLRTVDKTMHGLQIWIALPKHLEDMEPNFVHIEAKDLPTWKEGAANFKLIAGEFEDKKSGVPVYSKLYMIEIKAHEDMTINLHDRLYGESGLYILEGEVSSNGTAFGPKQILITKDAHLCTFDIKAGSTIYLFGGEPFEEEHFIYWNFVSTSRETIEEAKIKWSKQEFPKVPGETDFVPLPPNPFK
;
A
#
# COMPACT_ATOMS: atom_id res chain seq x y z
N SER A 1 3.63 9.76 -15.96
CA SER A 1 3.22 9.85 -17.39
C SER A 1 1.83 10.44 -17.56
N LEU A 2 1.09 10.62 -16.48
CA LEU A 2 -0.25 11.25 -16.48
C LEU A 2 -0.19 12.78 -16.34
N GLY A 3 0.98 13.38 -16.16
CA GLY A 3 1.16 14.82 -16.00
C GLY A 3 0.94 15.36 -14.59
N ASN A 4 0.74 14.49 -13.62
CA ASN A 4 0.63 14.91 -12.22
C ASN A 4 2.03 15.22 -11.66
N ASP A 5 2.13 16.33 -10.91
CA ASP A 5 3.31 16.73 -10.15
C ASP A 5 2.85 17.18 -8.76
N ILE A 6 3.02 16.32 -7.76
CA ILE A 6 2.44 16.49 -6.43
C ILE A 6 3.50 16.24 -5.36
N VAL A 7 3.66 17.19 -4.47
CA VAL A 7 4.45 17.01 -3.25
C VAL A 7 3.61 16.27 -2.21
N ILE A 8 3.97 15.02 -1.92
CA ILE A 8 3.32 14.25 -0.86
C ILE A 8 3.79 14.73 0.52
N LYS A 9 2.83 15.06 1.40
CA LYS A 9 3.07 15.48 2.78
C LYS A 9 2.88 14.31 3.75
N PRO A 10 3.41 14.41 4.97
CA PRO A 10 3.20 13.37 5.99
C PRO A 10 1.73 13.02 6.19
N GLY A 11 1.42 11.74 6.13
CA GLY A 11 0.08 11.19 6.32
C GLY A 11 -0.85 11.27 5.11
N ALA A 12 -0.44 11.92 4.02
CA ALA A 12 -1.15 11.92 2.74
C ALA A 12 -0.93 10.61 1.96
N VAL A 13 -1.78 10.35 0.99
CA VAL A 13 -1.72 9.17 0.13
C VAL A 13 -1.66 9.60 -1.33
N ASN A 14 -0.66 9.10 -2.05
CA ASN A 14 -0.64 9.10 -3.51
C ASN A 14 -1.03 7.69 -3.97
N TRP A 15 -2.08 7.60 -4.78
CA TRP A 15 -2.59 6.33 -5.26
C TRP A 15 -2.59 6.29 -6.78
N MET A 16 -1.84 5.35 -7.35
CA MET A 16 -1.80 5.12 -8.78
C MET A 16 -2.51 3.82 -9.10
N THR A 17 -3.52 3.90 -9.95
CA THR A 17 -4.10 2.74 -10.61
C THR A 17 -3.38 2.58 -11.93
N ALA A 18 -2.56 1.53 -12.05
CA ALA A 18 -1.68 1.38 -13.21
C ALA A 18 -2.44 0.98 -14.48
N GLY A 19 -3.45 0.12 -14.37
CA GLY A 19 -4.20 -0.35 -15.51
C GLY A 19 -3.27 -0.88 -16.63
N LYS A 20 -3.51 -0.46 -17.86
CA LYS A 20 -2.68 -0.81 -19.01
C LYS A 20 -1.25 -0.27 -18.99
N GLY A 21 -0.87 0.43 -17.93
CA GLY A 21 0.48 0.91 -17.64
C GLY A 21 0.56 2.39 -17.34
N VAL A 22 1.30 2.73 -16.29
CA VAL A 22 1.64 4.10 -15.90
C VAL A 22 3.11 4.17 -15.51
N VAL A 23 3.79 5.22 -15.90
CA VAL A 23 5.17 5.51 -15.50
C VAL A 23 5.18 6.68 -14.54
N HIS A 24 5.95 6.59 -13.48
CA HIS A 24 6.15 7.66 -12.52
C HIS A 24 7.62 7.80 -12.14
N SER A 25 7.94 8.91 -11.51
CA SER A 25 9.19 9.14 -10.81
C SER A 25 8.90 9.72 -9.43
N GLU A 26 9.76 9.43 -8.47
CA GLU A 26 9.72 9.98 -7.12
C GLU A 26 10.99 10.79 -6.88
N ARG A 27 10.82 12.09 -6.67
CA ARG A 27 11.92 13.03 -6.48
C ARG A 27 11.77 13.78 -5.17
N THR A 28 12.88 13.98 -4.48
CA THR A 28 12.91 14.94 -3.38
C THR A 28 12.65 16.34 -3.92
N PRO A 29 11.66 17.09 -3.39
CA PRO A 29 11.43 18.48 -3.77
C PRO A 29 12.69 19.33 -3.64
N ASP A 30 12.92 20.29 -4.53
CA ASP A 30 14.16 21.07 -4.60
C ASP A 30 14.50 21.75 -3.27
N TYR A 31 13.50 22.32 -2.59
CA TYR A 31 13.67 22.99 -1.31
C TYR A 31 14.06 22.04 -0.17
N LEU A 32 13.96 20.73 -0.35
CA LEU A 32 14.36 19.72 0.62
C LEU A 32 15.66 19.00 0.26
N ARG A 33 16.26 19.28 -0.90
CA ARG A 33 17.45 18.54 -1.34
C ARG A 33 18.69 18.82 -0.52
N THR A 34 18.80 20.04 0.02
CA THR A 34 19.98 20.54 0.75
C THR A 34 19.78 20.62 2.25
N VAL A 35 18.66 20.16 2.77
CA VAL A 35 18.37 20.16 4.21
C VAL A 35 18.35 18.75 4.78
N ASP A 36 18.78 18.63 6.04
CA ASP A 36 18.64 17.38 6.78
C ASP A 36 17.16 17.07 6.95
N LYS A 37 16.79 15.83 6.60
CA LYS A 37 15.41 15.38 6.66
C LYS A 37 15.33 13.89 6.95
N THR A 38 14.27 13.52 7.64
CA THR A 38 13.85 12.13 7.74
C THR A 38 12.74 11.88 6.72
N MET A 39 12.94 10.88 5.90
CA MET A 39 11.89 10.38 4.99
C MET A 39 11.38 9.06 5.53
N HIS A 40 10.06 8.98 5.68
CA HIS A 40 9.39 7.78 6.13
C HIS A 40 8.10 7.61 5.31
N GLY A 41 7.96 6.49 4.64
CA GLY A 41 6.79 6.16 3.83
C GLY A 41 6.64 4.65 3.67
N LEU A 42 5.43 4.23 3.38
CA LEU A 42 5.13 2.87 2.97
C LEU A 42 4.71 2.91 1.50
N GLN A 43 5.29 2.05 0.69
CA GLN A 43 4.83 1.77 -0.64
C GLN A 43 4.19 0.39 -0.65
N ILE A 44 2.94 0.32 -1.05
CA ILE A 44 2.17 -0.92 -1.15
C ILE A 44 1.72 -1.15 -2.57
N TRP A 45 1.65 -2.41 -2.93
CA TRP A 45 1.17 -2.85 -4.22
C TRP A 45 -0.06 -3.73 -4.01
N ILE A 46 -1.10 -3.44 -4.77
CA ILE A 46 -2.36 -4.18 -4.76
C ILE A 46 -2.66 -4.52 -6.19
N ALA A 47 -2.84 -5.80 -6.48
CA ALA A 47 -3.21 -6.25 -7.82
C ALA A 47 -4.61 -5.74 -8.19
N LEU A 48 -4.82 -5.48 -9.47
CA LEU A 48 -6.16 -5.22 -10.00
C LEU A 48 -6.87 -6.56 -10.27
N PRO A 49 -8.21 -6.60 -10.16
CA PRO A 49 -8.99 -7.71 -10.69
C PRO A 49 -8.68 -7.92 -12.17
N LYS A 50 -8.60 -9.15 -12.62
CA LYS A 50 -8.24 -9.53 -14.00
C LYS A 50 -8.96 -8.72 -15.07
N HIS A 51 -10.26 -8.52 -14.92
CA HIS A 51 -11.09 -7.80 -15.90
C HIS A 51 -10.85 -6.28 -15.94
N LEU A 52 -10.03 -5.75 -15.02
CA LEU A 52 -9.66 -4.33 -14.92
C LEU A 52 -8.17 -4.07 -15.18
N GLU A 53 -7.38 -5.11 -15.47
CA GLU A 53 -5.93 -4.93 -15.71
C GLU A 53 -5.64 -3.98 -16.88
N ASP A 54 -6.51 -3.96 -17.91
CA ASP A 54 -6.36 -3.11 -19.09
C ASP A 54 -7.11 -1.76 -19.00
N MET A 55 -7.62 -1.40 -17.80
CA MET A 55 -8.30 -0.11 -17.64
C MET A 55 -7.35 1.07 -17.86
N GLU A 56 -7.91 2.25 -18.14
CA GLU A 56 -7.12 3.47 -18.22
C GLU A 56 -6.43 3.77 -16.88
N PRO A 57 -5.14 4.14 -16.89
CA PRO A 57 -4.44 4.49 -15.68
C PRO A 57 -5.00 5.76 -15.05
N ASN A 58 -4.97 5.82 -13.72
CA ASN A 58 -5.45 6.95 -12.96
C ASN A 58 -4.50 7.27 -11.79
N PHE A 59 -4.53 8.53 -11.36
CA PHE A 59 -3.80 9.00 -10.18
C PHE A 59 -4.72 9.84 -9.30
N VAL A 60 -4.69 9.57 -7.99
CA VAL A 60 -5.44 10.32 -6.99
C VAL A 60 -4.50 10.68 -5.85
N HIS A 61 -4.57 11.93 -5.39
CA HIS A 61 -3.92 12.41 -4.17
C HIS A 61 -4.98 12.68 -3.11
N ILE A 62 -4.79 12.13 -1.91
CA ILE A 62 -5.67 12.37 -0.76
C ILE A 62 -4.83 12.98 0.36
N GLU A 63 -5.21 14.16 0.80
CA GLU A 63 -4.58 14.80 1.95
C GLU A 63 -4.88 14.05 3.25
N ALA A 64 -3.95 14.09 4.20
CA ALA A 64 -4.09 13.39 5.48
C ALA A 64 -5.41 13.69 6.23
N LYS A 65 -5.90 14.93 6.13
CA LYS A 65 -7.13 15.40 6.78
C LYS A 65 -8.42 14.84 6.16
N ASP A 66 -8.34 14.37 4.92
CA ASP A 66 -9.49 13.86 4.15
C ASP A 66 -9.64 12.33 4.28
N LEU A 67 -8.70 11.68 4.98
CA LEU A 67 -8.80 10.27 5.34
C LEU A 67 -9.67 10.09 6.58
N PRO A 68 -10.58 9.08 6.60
CA PRO A 68 -11.40 8.79 7.78
C PRO A 68 -10.55 8.44 9.00
N THR A 69 -10.83 9.09 10.12
CA THR A 69 -10.15 8.84 11.40
C THR A 69 -11.15 8.67 12.53
N TRP A 70 -10.83 7.81 13.49
CA TRP A 70 -11.63 7.63 14.70
C TRP A 70 -10.75 7.18 15.87
N LYS A 71 -11.34 7.09 17.06
CA LYS A 71 -10.68 6.60 18.27
C LYS A 71 -11.41 5.40 18.82
N GLU A 72 -10.65 4.43 19.31
CA GLU A 72 -11.15 3.34 20.12
C GLU A 72 -10.23 3.20 21.35
N GLY A 73 -10.79 3.42 22.55
CA GLY A 73 -9.97 3.49 23.75
C GLY A 73 -8.85 4.52 23.64
N ALA A 74 -7.64 4.09 23.90
CA ALA A 74 -6.42 4.91 23.82
C ALA A 74 -5.71 4.84 22.44
N ALA A 75 -6.35 4.30 21.42
CA ALA A 75 -5.78 4.23 20.08
C ALA A 75 -6.48 5.14 19.08
N ASN A 76 -5.70 5.73 18.19
CA ASN A 76 -6.18 6.43 17.01
C ASN A 76 -6.11 5.49 15.80
N PHE A 77 -7.19 5.48 15.03
CA PHE A 77 -7.32 4.73 13.79
C PHE A 77 -7.44 5.69 12.61
N LYS A 78 -6.89 5.29 11.46
CA LYS A 78 -7.03 6.00 10.19
C LYS A 78 -7.22 4.99 9.07
N LEU A 79 -8.33 5.10 8.35
CA LEU A 79 -8.58 4.27 7.17
C LEU A 79 -7.86 4.87 5.95
N ILE A 80 -6.81 4.19 5.49
CA ILE A 80 -5.98 4.64 4.37
C ILE A 80 -6.65 4.29 3.05
N ALA A 81 -7.09 3.06 2.89
CA ALA A 81 -7.73 2.59 1.67
C ALA A 81 -8.85 1.60 1.96
N GLY A 82 -9.82 1.53 1.06
CA GLY A 82 -10.93 0.58 1.13
C GLY A 82 -12.04 0.98 2.09
N GLU A 83 -12.66 -0.03 2.68
CA GLU A 83 -13.82 0.11 3.56
C GLU A 83 -13.60 -0.65 4.87
N PHE A 84 -14.03 -0.07 5.97
CA PHE A 84 -14.01 -0.73 7.27
C PHE A 84 -15.24 -0.29 8.07
N GLU A 85 -16.12 -1.24 8.37
CA GLU A 85 -17.43 -1.00 8.98
C GLU A 85 -18.26 0.02 8.16
N ASP A 86 -18.63 1.14 8.78
CA ASP A 86 -19.38 2.23 8.15
C ASP A 86 -18.50 3.28 7.47
N LYS A 87 -17.18 3.08 7.47
CA LYS A 87 -16.21 4.04 6.96
C LYS A 87 -15.70 3.62 5.59
N LYS A 88 -15.54 4.61 4.71
CA LYS A 88 -15.00 4.44 3.38
C LYS A 88 -13.93 5.48 3.11
N SER A 89 -12.75 5.04 2.65
CA SER A 89 -11.69 5.93 2.19
C SER A 89 -12.04 6.51 0.82
N GLY A 90 -11.57 7.74 0.55
CA GLY A 90 -11.64 8.35 -0.78
C GLY A 90 -10.67 7.75 -1.80
N VAL A 91 -9.78 6.84 -1.39
CA VAL A 91 -8.86 6.15 -2.28
C VAL A 91 -9.62 5.17 -3.17
N PRO A 92 -9.50 5.24 -4.51
CA PRO A 92 -10.21 4.34 -5.41
C PRO A 92 -9.63 2.92 -5.33
N VAL A 93 -10.43 1.99 -4.85
CA VAL A 93 -10.10 0.55 -4.79
C VAL A 93 -11.07 -0.22 -5.68
N TYR A 94 -10.58 -1.31 -6.27
CA TYR A 94 -11.33 -2.10 -7.26
C TYR A 94 -11.59 -3.54 -6.80
N SER A 95 -11.19 -3.85 -5.58
CA SER A 95 -11.51 -5.09 -4.87
C SER A 95 -11.90 -4.76 -3.44
N LYS A 96 -12.55 -5.70 -2.77
CA LYS A 96 -12.93 -5.50 -1.38
C LYS A 96 -11.71 -5.67 -0.49
N LEU A 97 -11.22 -4.56 0.06
CA LEU A 97 -10.03 -4.50 0.90
C LEU A 97 -10.13 -3.40 1.95
N TYR A 98 -9.24 -3.44 2.89
CA TYR A 98 -9.01 -2.38 3.88
C TYR A 98 -7.53 -2.21 4.18
N MET A 99 -7.14 -0.97 4.49
CA MET A 99 -5.85 -0.64 5.08
C MET A 99 -6.03 0.42 6.15
N ILE A 100 -5.61 0.11 7.38
CA ILE A 100 -5.84 0.92 8.57
C ILE A 100 -4.50 1.15 9.29
N GLU A 101 -4.16 2.42 9.56
CA GLU A 101 -3.12 2.79 10.51
C GLU A 101 -3.72 2.80 11.91
N ILE A 102 -3.06 2.18 12.88
CA ILE A 102 -3.43 2.18 14.29
C ILE A 102 -2.26 2.70 15.11
N LYS A 103 -2.49 3.74 15.93
CA LYS A 103 -1.51 4.32 16.85
C LYS A 103 -2.02 4.22 18.27
N ALA A 104 -1.34 3.44 19.11
CA ALA A 104 -1.68 3.28 20.51
C ALA A 104 -0.93 4.30 21.39
N HIS A 105 -1.65 5.01 22.24
CA HIS A 105 -1.08 5.97 23.18
C HIS A 105 -0.87 5.37 24.58
N GLU A 106 -1.55 4.28 24.89
CA GLU A 106 -1.42 3.50 26.11
C GLU A 106 -1.41 2.01 25.76
N ASP A 107 -0.95 1.18 26.71
CA ASP A 107 -1.09 -0.28 26.59
C ASP A 107 -2.56 -0.64 26.55
N MET A 108 -2.98 -1.40 25.56
CA MET A 108 -4.36 -1.84 25.42
C MET A 108 -4.50 -3.11 24.60
N THR A 109 -5.67 -3.69 24.68
CA THR A 109 -6.07 -4.80 23.80
C THR A 109 -6.94 -4.26 22.67
N ILE A 110 -6.56 -4.58 21.43
CA ILE A 110 -7.36 -4.32 20.23
C ILE A 110 -8.21 -5.56 19.96
N ASN A 111 -9.52 -5.39 19.84
CA ASN A 111 -10.45 -6.46 19.47
C ASN A 111 -11.08 -6.16 18.11
N LEU A 112 -10.80 -7.04 17.15
CA LEU A 112 -11.29 -6.97 15.77
C LEU A 112 -12.18 -8.17 15.40
N HIS A 113 -12.67 -8.88 16.40
CA HIS A 113 -13.53 -10.05 16.19
C HIS A 113 -14.77 -9.68 15.36
N ASP A 114 -15.03 -10.45 14.31
CA ASP A 114 -16.10 -10.24 13.32
C ASP A 114 -16.06 -8.89 12.55
N ARG A 115 -14.95 -8.14 12.66
CA ARG A 115 -14.77 -6.85 11.99
C ARG A 115 -13.88 -6.94 10.74
N LEU A 116 -13.07 -7.99 10.63
CA LEU A 116 -12.20 -8.24 9.49
C LEU A 116 -12.86 -9.22 8.51
N TYR A 117 -12.41 -9.16 7.27
CA TYR A 117 -12.84 -10.08 6.21
C TYR A 117 -11.65 -10.46 5.32
N GLY A 118 -11.72 -11.66 4.74
CA GLY A 118 -10.69 -12.21 3.88
C GLY A 118 -9.37 -12.49 4.62
N GLU A 119 -8.27 -12.45 3.89
CA GLU A 119 -6.93 -12.59 4.45
C GLU A 119 -6.47 -11.28 5.09
N SER A 120 -5.70 -11.36 6.17
CA SER A 120 -5.26 -10.18 6.91
C SER A 120 -3.76 -10.21 7.17
N GLY A 121 -3.12 -9.05 7.07
CA GLY A 121 -1.74 -8.81 7.46
C GLY A 121 -1.67 -7.64 8.44
N LEU A 122 -0.76 -7.74 9.41
CA LEU A 122 -0.45 -6.68 10.36
C LEU A 122 1.06 -6.41 10.29
N TYR A 123 1.43 -5.22 9.85
CA TYR A 123 2.82 -4.74 9.83
C TYR A 123 3.08 -3.86 11.05
N ILE A 124 4.11 -4.19 11.82
CA ILE A 124 4.55 -3.40 12.96
C ILE A 124 5.62 -2.43 12.51
N LEU A 125 5.26 -1.15 12.44
CA LEU A 125 6.19 -0.09 12.09
C LEU A 125 7.08 0.27 13.27
N GLU A 126 6.46 0.51 14.43
CA GLU A 126 7.11 0.90 15.69
C GLU A 126 6.39 0.22 16.86
N GLY A 127 7.14 -0.01 17.95
CA GLY A 127 6.61 -0.56 19.17
C GLY A 127 6.48 -2.08 19.18
N GLU A 128 5.47 -2.60 19.84
CA GLU A 128 5.28 -4.04 20.08
C GLU A 128 3.80 -4.41 20.05
N VAL A 129 3.54 -5.57 19.47
CA VAL A 129 2.25 -6.25 19.50
C VAL A 129 2.46 -7.64 20.09
N SER A 130 1.54 -8.12 20.90
CA SER A 130 1.57 -9.51 21.37
C SER A 130 0.23 -10.22 21.14
N SER A 131 0.32 -11.50 20.80
CA SER A 131 -0.82 -12.37 20.60
C SER A 131 -0.51 -13.77 21.11
N ASN A 132 -1.42 -14.36 21.85
CA ASN A 132 -1.27 -15.70 22.42
C ASN A 132 0.04 -15.88 23.21
N GLY A 133 0.48 -14.84 23.96
CA GLY A 133 1.71 -14.86 24.76
C GLY A 133 3.02 -14.72 23.96
N THR A 134 2.94 -14.50 22.65
CA THR A 134 4.10 -14.24 21.81
C THR A 134 4.15 -12.75 21.45
N ALA A 135 5.30 -12.11 21.69
CA ALA A 135 5.54 -10.71 21.35
C ALA A 135 6.22 -10.59 19.98
N PHE A 136 5.83 -9.56 19.24
CA PHE A 136 6.33 -9.23 17.91
C PHE A 136 6.76 -7.76 17.90
N GLY A 137 7.92 -7.50 17.35
CA GLY A 137 8.55 -6.18 17.30
C GLY A 137 8.50 -5.52 15.93
N PRO A 138 9.18 -4.36 15.79
CA PRO A 138 9.19 -3.59 14.55
C PRO A 138 9.73 -4.36 13.35
N LYS A 139 9.23 -4.00 12.16
CA LYS A 139 9.60 -4.58 10.86
C LYS A 139 9.16 -6.04 10.68
N GLN A 140 8.25 -6.53 11.51
CA GLN A 140 7.63 -7.83 11.35
C GLN A 140 6.24 -7.69 10.72
N ILE A 141 5.85 -8.69 9.94
CA ILE A 141 4.51 -8.83 9.39
C ILE A 141 3.91 -10.11 9.94
N LEU A 142 2.75 -10.00 10.56
CA LEU A 142 1.93 -11.14 10.93
C LEU A 142 0.89 -11.34 9.83
N ILE A 143 0.80 -12.54 9.29
CA ILE A 143 -0.18 -12.88 8.26
C ILE A 143 -1.09 -13.95 8.83
N THR A 144 -2.38 -13.76 8.65
CA THR A 144 -3.38 -14.77 8.97
C THR A 144 -4.28 -15.03 7.78
N LYS A 145 -4.61 -16.29 7.60
CA LYS A 145 -5.72 -16.73 6.76
C LYS A 145 -6.98 -16.78 7.63
N ASP A 146 -8.13 -16.53 7.04
CA ASP A 146 -9.42 -16.64 7.71
C ASP A 146 -9.71 -15.62 8.82
N ALA A 147 -9.26 -14.39 8.66
CA ALA A 147 -9.59 -13.25 9.55
C ALA A 147 -9.35 -13.48 11.07
N HIS A 148 -8.45 -14.39 11.43
CA HIS A 148 -8.18 -14.78 12.82
C HIS A 148 -7.28 -13.82 13.62
N LEU A 149 -6.89 -12.65 13.10
CA LEU A 149 -6.30 -11.55 13.90
C LEU A 149 -7.36 -10.85 14.75
N CYS A 150 -8.14 -11.66 15.49
CA CYS A 150 -9.31 -11.14 16.18
C CYS A 150 -8.97 -10.28 17.39
N THR A 151 -7.89 -10.61 18.10
CA THR A 151 -7.52 -9.91 19.33
C THR A 151 -6.01 -9.97 19.55
N PHE A 152 -5.43 -8.83 19.88
CA PHE A 152 -4.02 -8.70 20.22
C PHE A 152 -3.79 -7.55 21.18
N ASP A 153 -2.75 -7.64 21.99
CA ASP A 153 -2.31 -6.56 22.84
C ASP A 153 -1.32 -5.67 22.09
N ILE A 154 -1.42 -4.37 22.29
CA ILE A 154 -0.53 -3.37 21.68
C ILE A 154 0.04 -2.46 22.77
N LYS A 155 1.34 -2.21 22.72
CA LYS A 155 2.04 -1.35 23.65
C LYS A 155 1.89 0.12 23.34
N ALA A 156 1.94 0.96 24.37
CA ALA A 156 2.00 2.42 24.21
C ALA A 156 3.13 2.83 23.28
N GLY A 157 2.85 3.80 22.41
CA GLY A 157 3.80 4.29 21.41
C GLY A 157 3.93 3.43 20.16
N SER A 158 3.16 2.33 20.06
CA SER A 158 3.19 1.49 18.86
C SER A 158 2.41 2.11 17.71
N THR A 159 2.93 1.94 16.51
CA THR A 159 2.28 2.24 15.23
C THR A 159 2.27 0.99 14.37
N ILE A 160 1.08 0.56 13.98
CA ILE A 160 0.89 -0.62 13.14
C ILE A 160 0.01 -0.30 11.93
N TYR A 161 0.16 -1.10 10.88
CA TYR A 161 -0.71 -1.10 9.72
C TYR A 161 -1.39 -2.45 9.60
N LEU A 162 -2.69 -2.44 9.71
CA LEU A 162 -3.56 -3.58 9.47
C LEU A 162 -4.10 -3.47 8.04
N PHE A 163 -3.92 -4.51 7.26
CA PHE A 163 -4.40 -4.55 5.88
C PHE A 163 -4.95 -5.93 5.55
N GLY A 164 -5.90 -5.98 4.64
CA GLY A 164 -6.50 -7.23 4.23
C GLY A 164 -7.57 -7.04 3.19
N GLY A 165 -8.16 -8.14 2.76
CA GLY A 165 -9.21 -8.14 1.77
C GLY A 165 -9.58 -9.53 1.29
N GLU A 166 -10.60 -9.59 0.44
CA GLU A 166 -11.00 -10.83 -0.20
C GLU A 166 -9.93 -11.28 -1.20
N PRO A 167 -9.49 -12.54 -1.17
CA PRO A 167 -8.51 -13.06 -2.11
C PRO A 167 -9.08 -13.06 -3.53
N PHE A 168 -8.20 -12.91 -4.52
CA PHE A 168 -8.58 -13.12 -5.91
C PHE A 168 -8.71 -14.61 -6.23
N GLU A 169 -9.58 -14.94 -7.16
CA GLU A 169 -9.71 -16.31 -7.68
C GLU A 169 -8.54 -16.67 -8.60
N GLU A 170 -8.01 -15.68 -9.33
CA GLU A 170 -6.91 -15.87 -10.28
C GLU A 170 -5.55 -15.62 -9.64
N GLU A 171 -4.58 -16.39 -10.07
CA GLU A 171 -3.17 -16.16 -9.73
C GLU A 171 -2.65 -14.90 -10.44
N HIS A 172 -1.94 -14.04 -9.69
CA HIS A 172 -1.24 -12.89 -10.23
C HIS A 172 0.27 -13.15 -10.24
N PHE A 173 0.90 -12.84 -11.38
CA PHE A 173 2.34 -12.92 -11.55
C PHE A 173 2.95 -11.53 -11.38
N ILE A 174 4.15 -11.49 -10.86
CA ILE A 174 4.91 -10.25 -10.70
C ILE A 174 6.31 -10.43 -11.28
N TYR A 175 6.74 -9.45 -12.03
CA TYR A 175 8.13 -9.31 -12.45
C TYR A 175 8.53 -7.84 -12.39
N TRP A 176 9.53 -7.51 -11.60
CA TRP A 176 9.99 -6.15 -11.36
C TRP A 176 8.80 -5.24 -10.98
N ASN A 177 8.41 -4.29 -11.86
CA ASN A 177 7.29 -3.37 -11.64
C ASN A 177 6.05 -3.73 -12.48
N PHE A 178 5.94 -4.96 -12.96
CA PHE A 178 4.81 -5.44 -13.74
C PHE A 178 4.05 -6.51 -12.97
N VAL A 179 2.74 -6.38 -12.94
CA VAL A 179 1.81 -7.35 -12.34
C VAL A 179 0.71 -7.66 -13.34
N SER A 180 0.40 -8.90 -13.54
CA SER A 180 -0.72 -9.35 -14.39
C SER A 180 -1.10 -10.79 -14.07
N THR A 181 -2.32 -11.18 -14.41
CA THR A 181 -2.78 -12.57 -14.44
C THR A 181 -2.24 -13.33 -15.66
N SER A 182 -1.61 -12.64 -16.63
CA SER A 182 -0.99 -13.21 -17.83
C SER A 182 0.53 -13.00 -17.81
N ARG A 183 1.28 -14.10 -17.96
CA ARG A 183 2.73 -14.06 -18.13
C ARG A 183 3.12 -13.41 -19.45
N GLU A 184 2.31 -13.62 -20.48
CA GLU A 184 2.51 -13.03 -21.81
C GLU A 184 2.45 -11.51 -21.74
N THR A 185 1.47 -10.94 -21.03
CA THR A 185 1.36 -9.49 -20.80
C THR A 185 2.58 -8.93 -20.11
N ILE A 186 3.15 -9.67 -19.12
CA ILE A 186 4.40 -9.25 -18.45
C ILE A 186 5.57 -9.26 -19.43
N GLU A 187 5.71 -10.27 -20.29
CA GLU A 187 6.78 -10.31 -21.29
C GLU A 187 6.65 -9.18 -22.32
N GLU A 188 5.45 -8.86 -22.75
CA GLU A 188 5.21 -7.69 -23.63
C GLU A 188 5.58 -6.38 -22.93
N ALA A 189 5.22 -6.21 -21.65
CA ALA A 189 5.57 -5.04 -20.87
C ALA A 189 7.10 -4.90 -20.72
N LYS A 190 7.85 -5.98 -20.52
CA LYS A 190 9.31 -6.00 -20.49
C LYS A 190 9.91 -5.51 -21.81
N ILE A 191 9.36 -5.97 -22.94
CA ILE A 191 9.80 -5.55 -24.28
C ILE A 191 9.54 -4.07 -24.48
N LYS A 192 8.32 -3.59 -24.19
CA LYS A 192 7.95 -2.18 -24.28
C LYS A 192 8.82 -1.29 -23.40
N TRP A 193 9.11 -1.73 -22.17
CA TRP A 193 9.99 -1.00 -21.26
C TRP A 193 11.42 -0.89 -21.81
N SER A 194 12.00 -2.01 -22.26
CA SER A 194 13.36 -2.04 -22.82
C SER A 194 13.51 -1.15 -24.06
N LYS A 195 12.46 -0.99 -24.85
CA LYS A 195 12.38 -0.10 -26.00
C LYS A 195 11.97 1.34 -25.65
N GLN A 196 11.67 1.63 -24.37
CA GLN A 196 11.17 2.93 -23.91
C GLN A 196 9.87 3.36 -24.61
N GLU A 197 8.97 2.42 -24.88
CA GLU A 197 7.70 2.65 -25.58
C GLU A 197 6.55 3.04 -24.65
N PHE A 198 6.74 3.00 -23.31
CA PHE A 198 5.76 3.56 -22.39
C PHE A 198 5.73 5.09 -22.45
N PRO A 199 4.56 5.71 -22.16
CA PRO A 199 4.46 7.17 -22.08
C PRO A 199 5.47 7.73 -21.08
N LYS A 200 6.21 8.76 -21.48
CA LYS A 200 7.24 9.38 -20.64
C LYS A 200 6.63 10.24 -19.54
N VAL A 201 7.34 10.34 -18.42
CA VAL A 201 7.04 11.34 -17.39
C VAL A 201 7.52 12.70 -17.88
N PRO A 202 6.66 13.74 -17.93
CA PRO A 202 7.06 15.08 -18.33
C PRO A 202 8.25 15.60 -17.51
N GLY A 203 9.28 16.10 -18.19
CA GLY A 203 10.48 16.65 -17.53
C GLY A 203 11.51 15.62 -17.05
N GLU A 204 11.21 14.32 -17.12
CA GLU A 204 12.17 13.28 -16.73
C GLU A 204 12.99 12.81 -17.93
N THR A 205 14.30 12.66 -17.70
CA THR A 205 15.24 12.11 -18.69
C THR A 205 15.86 10.80 -18.24
N ASP A 206 15.78 10.48 -16.96
CA ASP A 206 16.35 9.26 -16.39
C ASP A 206 15.54 8.03 -16.81
N PHE A 207 16.26 6.94 -17.00
CA PHE A 207 15.68 5.64 -17.32
C PHE A 207 16.31 4.56 -16.42
N VAL A 208 15.47 3.77 -15.77
CA VAL A 208 15.89 2.63 -14.97
C VAL A 208 15.75 1.37 -15.83
N PRO A 209 16.84 0.70 -16.21
CA PRO A 209 16.75 -0.53 -16.99
C PRO A 209 16.11 -1.67 -16.19
N LEU A 210 15.61 -2.66 -16.89
CA LEU A 210 15.15 -3.90 -16.24
C LEU A 210 16.31 -4.53 -15.45
N PRO A 211 16.00 -5.14 -14.29
CA PRO A 211 17.00 -5.89 -13.55
C PRO A 211 17.56 -7.05 -14.42
N PRO A 212 18.82 -7.43 -14.23
CA PRO A 212 19.35 -8.61 -14.90
C PRO A 212 18.52 -9.83 -14.51
N ASN A 213 18.28 -10.72 -15.48
CA ASN A 213 17.55 -11.96 -15.20
C ASN A 213 18.36 -12.80 -14.20
N PRO A 214 17.86 -13.06 -12.97
CA PRO A 214 18.61 -13.81 -11.96
C PRO A 214 18.82 -15.29 -12.31
N PHE A 215 18.17 -15.77 -13.38
CA PHE A 215 18.21 -17.17 -13.84
C PHE A 215 18.96 -17.35 -15.17
N LYS A 216 19.80 -16.39 -15.53
CA LYS A 216 20.74 -16.51 -16.65
C LYS A 216 22.16 -16.64 -16.17
#